data_85749d3bfe2895a4008d29a644d7a7e7
#
_entry.id   85749d3bfe2895a4008d29a644d7a7e7
#
_cell.length_a   1.000
_cell.length_b   1.000
_cell.length_c   1.000
_cell.angle_alpha   90.00
_cell.angle_beta   90.00
_cell.angle_gamma   90.00
#
_symmetry.space_group_name_H-M   'P 1'
#
loop_
_entity.id
_entity.type
_entity.pdbx_description
1 polymer ?
#
loop_
_entity_poly.entity_id
_entity_poly.type
_entity_poly.pdbx_seq_one_letter_code
_entity_poly.pdbx_strand_id
1 'polypeptide(L)'
;VLFRSYLEQEQAVAENFPAWCPHPMVNELLRSYAEKAKAAGVAFTAQADTPAQSDVADVDFVAILANLLENALNACTAAHSAGPIRVHIRNVGKKTVLAVSNPCVNLKLENGLPAERSVGIDSIVSAAERYQGEVHYKVEAGVCTACVILNP
;
A
#
# COMPACT_ATOMS: atom_id res chain seq x y z
N VAL A 1 6.57 35.24 -13.89
CA VAL A 1 7.02 34.38 -14.98
C VAL A 1 7.62 33.08 -14.40
N LEU A 2 8.59 33.18 -13.51
CA LEU A 2 9.19 32.00 -12.84
C LEU A 2 8.19 31.28 -11.94
N PHE A 3 7.37 32.03 -11.22
CA PHE A 3 6.33 31.49 -10.36
C PHE A 3 5.27 30.73 -11.17
N ARG A 4 4.88 31.26 -12.31
CA ARG A 4 3.91 30.61 -13.20
C ARG A 4 4.45 29.31 -13.76
N SER A 5 5.72 29.30 -14.18
CA SER A 5 6.38 28.08 -14.67
C SER A 5 6.47 27.02 -13.57
N TYR A 6 6.74 27.43 -12.33
CA TYR A 6 6.78 26.53 -11.18
C TYR A 6 5.42 25.87 -10.93
N LEU A 7 4.33 26.66 -10.94
CA LEU A 7 2.98 26.14 -10.77
C LEU A 7 2.58 25.19 -11.90
N GLU A 8 2.95 25.52 -13.14
CA GLU A 8 2.68 24.67 -14.30
C GLU A 8 3.44 23.33 -14.18
N GLN A 9 4.68 23.35 -13.69
CA GLN A 9 5.46 22.13 -13.43
C GLN A 9 4.86 21.28 -12.32
N GLU A 10 4.39 21.89 -11.23
CA GLU A 10 3.70 21.15 -10.17
C GLU A 10 2.39 20.54 -10.67
N GLN A 11 1.61 21.25 -11.45
CA GLN A 11 0.41 20.71 -12.07
C GLN A 11 0.72 19.55 -13.02
N ALA A 12 1.75 19.67 -13.84
CA ALA A 12 2.16 18.60 -14.75
C ALA A 12 2.62 17.36 -13.99
N VAL A 13 3.35 17.53 -12.89
CA VAL A 13 3.76 16.41 -12.03
C VAL A 13 2.55 15.75 -11.36
N ALA A 14 1.59 16.55 -10.88
CA ALA A 14 0.37 16.04 -10.28
C ALA A 14 -0.50 15.28 -11.30
N GLU A 15 -0.52 15.71 -12.56
CA GLU A 15 -1.26 15.08 -13.64
C GLU A 15 -0.67 13.74 -14.08
N ASN A 16 0.62 13.47 -13.78
CA ASN A 16 1.27 12.19 -14.10
C ASN A 16 0.78 11.03 -13.23
N PHE A 17 0.11 11.32 -12.12
CA PHE A 17 -0.45 10.31 -11.23
C PHE A 17 -1.94 10.56 -11.06
N PRO A 18 -2.80 9.71 -11.65
CA PRO A 18 -4.24 9.88 -11.54
C PRO A 18 -4.72 9.71 -10.09
N ALA A 19 -5.84 10.32 -9.77
CA ALA A 19 -6.52 10.04 -8.51
C ALA A 19 -7.08 8.61 -8.57
N TRP A 20 -6.77 7.79 -7.57
CA TRP A 20 -7.24 6.40 -7.50
C TRP A 20 -8.58 6.27 -6.79
N CYS A 21 -8.86 7.17 -5.83
CA CYS A 21 -10.09 7.09 -5.05
C CYS A 21 -10.46 8.44 -4.46
N PRO A 22 -11.73 8.62 -3.99
CA PRO A 22 -12.16 9.85 -3.35
C PRO A 22 -11.56 10.10 -1.96
N HIS A 23 -11.00 9.09 -1.30
CA HIS A 23 -10.43 9.25 0.04
C HIS A 23 -9.10 10.00 -0.01
N PRO A 24 -9.00 11.22 0.57
CA PRO A 24 -7.82 12.06 0.39
C PRO A 24 -6.53 11.44 0.94
N MET A 25 -6.59 10.84 2.13
CA MET A 25 -5.41 10.26 2.77
C MET A 25 -4.90 9.04 2.02
N VAL A 26 -5.80 8.13 1.63
CA VAL A 26 -5.44 6.94 0.86
C VAL A 26 -4.84 7.33 -0.48
N ASN A 27 -5.50 8.27 -1.16
CA ASN A 27 -5.03 8.75 -2.46
C ASN A 27 -3.64 9.38 -2.38
N GLU A 28 -3.37 10.15 -1.33
CA GLU A 28 -2.06 10.78 -1.11
C GLU A 28 -0.97 9.74 -0.81
N LEU A 29 -1.27 8.71 -0.03
CA LEU A 29 -0.33 7.61 0.22
C LEU A 29 0.00 6.87 -1.07
N LEU A 30 -1.00 6.55 -1.88
CA LEU A 30 -0.78 5.86 -3.15
C LEU A 30 0.08 6.72 -4.09
N ARG A 31 -0.18 8.01 -4.15
CA ARG A 31 0.61 8.93 -4.97
C ARG A 31 2.06 8.99 -4.50
N SER A 32 2.28 9.13 -3.21
CA SER A 32 3.63 9.19 -2.62
C SER A 32 4.44 7.95 -2.95
N TYR A 33 3.85 6.77 -2.80
CA TYR A 33 4.56 5.52 -3.07
C TYR A 33 4.69 5.21 -4.56
N ALA A 34 3.75 5.66 -5.39
CA ALA A 34 3.91 5.59 -6.84
C ALA A 34 5.13 6.40 -7.30
N GLU A 35 5.34 7.59 -6.73
CA GLU A 35 6.52 8.42 -7.01
C GLU A 35 7.81 7.73 -6.56
N LYS A 36 7.82 7.18 -5.35
CA LYS A 36 8.99 6.45 -4.82
C LYS A 36 9.32 5.21 -5.65
N ALA A 37 8.31 4.47 -6.07
CA ALA A 37 8.47 3.30 -6.92
C ALA A 37 9.07 3.70 -8.28
N LYS A 38 8.54 4.76 -8.88
CA LYS A 38 9.05 5.30 -10.15
C LYS A 38 10.51 5.69 -10.03
N ALA A 39 10.89 6.38 -8.97
CA ALA A 39 12.28 6.78 -8.71
C ALA A 39 13.20 5.56 -8.53
N ALA A 40 12.69 4.46 -7.99
CA ALA A 40 13.43 3.22 -7.80
C ALA A 40 13.38 2.27 -9.02
N GLY A 41 12.72 2.65 -10.10
CA GLY A 41 12.57 1.81 -11.28
C GLY A 41 11.63 0.62 -11.07
N VAL A 42 10.68 0.74 -10.14
CA VAL A 42 9.72 -0.31 -9.79
C VAL A 42 8.34 0.03 -10.37
N ALA A 43 7.77 -0.89 -11.12
CA ALA A 43 6.41 -0.73 -11.65
C ALA A 43 5.40 -0.76 -10.50
N PHE A 44 4.40 0.11 -10.57
CA PHE A 44 3.41 0.29 -9.52
C PHE A 44 2.02 0.44 -10.13
N THR A 45 1.07 -0.36 -9.67
CA THR A 45 -0.34 -0.23 -10.06
C THR A 45 -1.21 -0.28 -8.81
N ALA A 46 -2.32 0.45 -8.84
CA ALA A 46 -3.26 0.48 -7.73
C ALA A 46 -4.70 0.55 -8.25
N GLN A 47 -5.56 -0.21 -7.60
CA GLN A 47 -7.02 -0.10 -7.71
C GLN A 47 -7.55 0.14 -6.31
N ALA A 48 -8.22 1.25 -6.08
CA ALA A 48 -8.72 1.60 -4.77
C ALA A 48 -10.19 2.01 -4.86
N ASP A 49 -11.01 1.33 -4.07
CA ASP A 49 -12.42 1.65 -3.87
C ASP A 49 -12.58 2.06 -2.41
N THR A 50 -12.20 3.30 -2.12
CA THR A 50 -12.25 3.85 -0.77
C THR A 50 -13.03 5.16 -0.82
N PRO A 51 -14.20 5.25 -0.18
CA PRO A 51 -15.00 6.47 -0.19
C PRO A 51 -14.30 7.61 0.55
N ALA A 52 -14.71 8.84 0.26
CA ALA A 52 -14.16 10.04 0.89
C ALA A 52 -14.25 9.99 2.42
N GLN A 53 -15.33 9.39 2.93
CA GLN A 53 -15.51 9.13 4.35
C GLN A 53 -15.55 7.63 4.57
N SER A 54 -14.68 7.15 5.44
CA SER A 54 -14.56 5.74 5.77
C SER A 54 -14.73 5.56 7.27
N ASP A 55 -15.25 4.38 7.66
CA ASP A 55 -15.34 3.99 9.07
C ASP A 55 -13.99 3.58 9.65
N VAL A 56 -12.96 3.47 8.81
CA VAL A 56 -11.57 3.29 9.26
C VAL A 56 -10.94 4.67 9.44
N ALA A 57 -10.41 4.94 10.63
CA ALA A 57 -9.76 6.22 10.92
C ALA A 57 -8.53 6.42 10.06
N ASP A 58 -8.25 7.67 9.67
CA ASP A 58 -7.09 8.01 8.82
C ASP A 58 -5.77 7.52 9.41
N VAL A 59 -5.60 7.66 10.73
CA VAL A 59 -4.37 7.21 11.41
C VAL A 59 -4.15 5.71 11.25
N ASP A 60 -5.22 4.92 11.21
CA ASP A 60 -5.15 3.48 11.03
C ASP A 60 -4.89 3.10 9.57
N PHE A 61 -5.48 3.82 8.62
CA PHE A 61 -5.13 3.66 7.21
C PHE A 61 -3.64 3.93 6.97
N VAL A 62 -3.11 5.00 7.57
CA VAL A 62 -1.69 5.31 7.46
C VAL A 62 -0.84 4.19 8.05
N ALA A 63 -1.18 3.73 9.26
CA ALA A 63 -0.43 2.67 9.94
C ALA A 63 -0.41 1.36 9.13
N ILE A 64 -1.51 1.02 8.47
CA ILE A 64 -1.62 -0.21 7.69
C ILE A 64 -1.00 -0.01 6.30
N LEU A 65 -1.54 0.92 5.54
CA LEU A 65 -1.19 1.06 4.12
C LEU A 65 0.24 1.52 3.91
N ALA A 66 0.72 2.49 4.68
CA ALA A 66 2.10 2.96 4.55
C ALA A 66 3.11 1.84 4.86
N ASN A 67 2.85 1.04 5.90
CA ASN A 67 3.72 -0.10 6.23
C ASN A 67 3.67 -1.20 5.16
N LEU A 68 2.49 -1.50 4.61
CA LEU A 68 2.36 -2.47 3.51
C LEU A 68 3.15 -2.02 2.28
N LEU A 69 3.02 -0.75 1.91
CA LEU A 69 3.68 -0.17 0.73
C LEU A 69 5.20 -0.09 0.94
N GLU A 70 5.62 0.34 2.12
CA GLU A 70 7.05 0.40 2.46
C GLU A 70 7.70 -0.98 2.40
N ASN A 71 7.05 -1.99 2.97
CA ASN A 71 7.56 -3.36 2.94
C ASN A 71 7.68 -3.89 1.51
N ALA A 72 6.67 -3.61 0.66
CA ALA A 72 6.70 -4.03 -0.74
C ALA A 72 7.84 -3.35 -1.52
N LEU A 73 8.02 -2.05 -1.32
CA LEU A 73 9.08 -1.28 -1.98
C LEU A 73 10.47 -1.75 -1.54
N ASN A 74 10.64 -1.96 -0.24
CA ASN A 74 11.91 -2.47 0.31
C ASN A 74 12.23 -3.87 -0.22
N ALA A 75 11.23 -4.74 -0.35
CA ALA A 75 11.41 -6.08 -0.90
C ALA A 75 11.87 -6.02 -2.36
N CYS A 76 11.26 -5.17 -3.18
CA CYS A 76 11.66 -4.97 -4.57
C CYS A 76 13.09 -4.41 -4.67
N THR A 77 13.41 -3.42 -3.86
CA THR A 77 14.73 -2.79 -3.86
C THR A 77 15.81 -3.79 -3.44
N ALA A 78 15.58 -4.55 -2.37
CA ALA A 78 16.53 -5.56 -1.89
C ALA A 78 16.77 -6.69 -2.90
N ALA A 79 15.74 -7.07 -3.64
CA ALA A 79 15.81 -8.11 -4.64
C ALA A 79 16.24 -7.60 -6.04
N HIS A 80 16.51 -6.30 -6.18
CA HIS A 80 16.74 -5.65 -7.47
C HIS A 80 15.65 -5.97 -8.49
N SER A 81 14.41 -6.03 -8.02
CA SER A 81 13.24 -6.34 -8.83
C SER A 81 12.58 -5.06 -9.36
N ALA A 82 12.15 -5.09 -10.61
CA ALA A 82 11.37 -4.02 -11.22
C ALA A 82 9.87 -4.09 -10.86
N GLY A 83 9.51 -4.97 -9.96
CA GLY A 83 8.12 -5.16 -9.55
C GLY A 83 7.38 -6.15 -10.44
N PRO A 84 6.06 -6.02 -10.61
CA PRO A 84 5.26 -4.89 -10.14
C PRO A 84 4.88 -4.97 -8.66
N ILE A 85 4.68 -3.82 -8.06
CA ILE A 85 3.91 -3.68 -6.83
C ILE A 85 2.46 -3.44 -7.25
N ARG A 86 1.54 -4.24 -6.71
CA ARG A 86 0.11 -4.11 -6.99
C ARG A 86 -0.64 -3.86 -5.71
N VAL A 87 -1.47 -2.84 -5.72
CA VAL A 87 -2.31 -2.46 -4.57
C VAL A 87 -3.75 -2.63 -4.96
N HIS A 88 -4.52 -3.27 -4.09
CA HIS A 88 -5.95 -3.42 -4.28
C HIS A 88 -6.65 -3.13 -2.94
N ILE A 89 -7.46 -2.08 -2.91
CA ILE A 89 -8.25 -1.71 -1.74
C ILE A 89 -9.72 -1.72 -2.17
N ARG A 90 -10.56 -2.42 -1.42
CA ARG A 90 -11.98 -2.53 -1.75
C ARG A 90 -12.82 -2.68 -0.50
N ASN A 91 -14.06 -2.28 -0.63
CA ASN A 91 -15.10 -2.50 0.38
C ASN A 91 -15.99 -3.65 -0.07
N VAL A 92 -16.14 -4.65 0.79
CA VAL A 92 -16.98 -5.83 0.54
C VAL A 92 -17.99 -5.90 1.68
N GLY A 93 -19.21 -5.43 1.42
CA GLY A 93 -20.20 -5.22 2.47
C GLY A 93 -19.69 -4.17 3.46
N LYS A 94 -19.57 -4.54 4.72
CA LYS A 94 -19.03 -3.65 5.78
C LYS A 94 -17.54 -3.82 5.99
N LYS A 95 -16.90 -4.72 5.22
CA LYS A 95 -15.46 -5.00 5.37
C LYS A 95 -14.65 -4.10 4.46
N THR A 96 -13.47 -3.70 4.94
CA THR A 96 -12.45 -3.05 4.14
C THR A 96 -11.31 -4.03 3.94
N VAL A 97 -10.94 -4.31 2.70
CA VAL A 97 -9.89 -5.26 2.35
C VAL A 97 -8.77 -4.52 1.64
N LEU A 98 -7.55 -4.63 2.19
CA LEU A 98 -6.35 -4.07 1.58
C LEU A 98 -5.43 -5.23 1.20
N ALA A 99 -4.98 -5.25 -0.04
CA ALA A 99 -4.02 -6.23 -0.51
C ALA A 99 -2.89 -5.53 -1.25
N VAL A 100 -1.65 -5.89 -0.90
CA VAL A 100 -0.45 -5.38 -1.57
C VAL A 100 0.42 -6.57 -1.94
N SER A 101 0.77 -6.68 -3.21
CA SER A 101 1.62 -7.77 -3.69
C SER A 101 2.90 -7.24 -4.34
N ASN A 102 3.96 -8.03 -4.24
CA ASN A 102 5.25 -7.75 -4.85
C ASN A 102 5.97 -9.07 -5.14
N PRO A 103 6.90 -9.09 -6.11
CA PRO A 103 7.79 -10.24 -6.26
C PRO A 103 8.62 -10.44 -5.02
N CYS A 104 8.81 -11.67 -4.62
CA CYS A 104 9.62 -12.01 -3.45
C CYS A 104 10.41 -13.30 -3.68
N VAL A 105 11.49 -13.42 -2.91
CA VAL A 105 12.34 -14.61 -2.89
C VAL A 105 12.53 -15.01 -1.43
N ASN A 106 12.26 -16.28 -1.13
CA ASN A 106 12.56 -16.87 0.18
C ASN A 106 11.88 -16.23 1.41
N LEU A 107 10.66 -15.73 1.23
CA LEU A 107 9.88 -15.28 2.39
C LEU A 107 9.33 -16.49 3.14
N LYS A 108 9.74 -16.63 4.41
CA LYS A 108 9.22 -17.68 5.31
C LYS A 108 8.05 -17.15 6.11
N LEU A 109 6.98 -17.94 6.16
CA LEU A 109 5.76 -17.60 6.89
C LEU A 109 5.58 -18.54 8.08
N GLU A 110 5.08 -17.97 9.18
CA GLU A 110 4.61 -18.70 10.36
C GLU A 110 3.21 -18.18 10.71
N ASN A 111 2.24 -19.08 10.76
CA ASN A 111 0.84 -18.73 11.08
C ASN A 111 0.28 -17.60 10.20
N GLY A 112 0.62 -17.61 8.91
CA GLY A 112 0.15 -16.62 7.96
C GLY A 112 0.85 -15.27 8.03
N LEU A 113 1.90 -15.12 8.82
CA LEU A 113 2.70 -13.89 8.94
C LEU A 113 4.16 -14.19 8.62
N PRO A 114 4.94 -13.19 8.22
CA PRO A 114 6.38 -13.37 8.07
C PRO A 114 7.01 -13.87 9.37
N ALA A 115 7.89 -14.87 9.25
CA ALA A 115 8.57 -15.46 10.40
C ALA A 115 9.43 -14.42 11.14
N GLU A 116 10.06 -13.52 10.37
CA GLU A 116 10.76 -12.36 10.94
C GLU A 116 9.80 -11.19 11.01
N ARG A 117 9.39 -10.81 12.21
CA ARG A 117 8.47 -9.73 12.48
C ARG A 117 9.22 -8.40 12.61
N SER A 118 8.86 -7.43 11.77
CA SER A 118 9.36 -6.05 11.87
C SER A 118 8.40 -5.19 12.70
N VAL A 119 8.85 -4.01 13.10
CA VAL A 119 7.99 -3.01 13.75
C VAL A 119 6.82 -2.63 12.84
N GLY A 120 7.06 -2.55 11.53
CA GLY A 120 6.02 -2.23 10.56
C GLY A 120 4.92 -3.31 10.51
N ILE A 121 5.31 -4.60 10.54
CA ILE A 121 4.35 -5.70 10.57
C ILE A 121 3.55 -5.69 11.88
N ASP A 122 4.21 -5.45 13.00
CA ASP A 122 3.53 -5.36 14.29
C ASP A 122 2.54 -4.18 14.33
N SER A 123 2.87 -3.07 13.69
CA SER A 123 1.96 -1.93 13.55
C SER A 123 0.73 -2.26 12.71
N ILE A 124 0.91 -3.01 11.63
CA ILE A 124 -0.20 -3.49 10.79
C ILE A 124 -1.13 -4.39 11.62
N VAL A 125 -0.57 -5.35 12.33
CA VAL A 125 -1.34 -6.29 13.15
C VAL A 125 -2.09 -5.56 14.25
N SER A 126 -1.45 -4.66 14.97
CA SER A 126 -2.09 -3.87 16.04
C SER A 126 -3.24 -3.01 15.51
N ALA A 127 -3.04 -2.35 14.37
CA ALA A 127 -4.09 -1.54 13.77
C ALA A 127 -5.27 -2.40 13.31
N ALA A 128 -5.00 -3.56 12.70
CA ALA A 128 -6.05 -4.49 12.27
C ALA A 128 -6.86 -5.02 13.45
N GLU A 129 -6.22 -5.33 14.56
CA GLU A 129 -6.89 -5.82 15.77
C GLU A 129 -7.90 -4.81 16.32
N ARG A 130 -7.63 -3.50 16.18
CA ARG A 130 -8.59 -2.47 16.61
C ARG A 130 -9.92 -2.54 15.86
N TYR A 131 -9.93 -3.14 14.68
CA TYR A 131 -11.13 -3.34 13.86
C TYR A 131 -11.56 -4.81 13.82
N GLN A 132 -11.11 -5.63 14.76
CA GLN A 132 -11.40 -7.07 14.79
C GLN A 132 -11.06 -7.73 13.45
N GLY A 133 -9.97 -7.29 12.88
CA GLY A 133 -9.54 -7.69 11.56
C GLY A 133 -8.48 -8.79 11.58
N GLU A 134 -8.05 -9.14 10.38
CA GLU A 134 -7.08 -10.22 10.15
C GLU A 134 -5.98 -9.74 9.22
N VAL A 135 -4.78 -10.28 9.41
CA VAL A 135 -3.63 -10.03 8.55
C VAL A 135 -3.09 -11.37 8.07
N HIS A 136 -3.02 -11.55 6.76
CA HIS A 136 -2.52 -12.77 6.13
C HIS A 136 -1.51 -12.46 5.05
N TYR A 137 -0.40 -13.18 5.06
CA TYR A 137 0.58 -13.18 3.98
C TYR A 137 0.51 -14.50 3.23
N LYS A 138 0.64 -14.42 1.91
CA LYS A 138 0.63 -15.57 1.03
C LYS A 138 1.79 -15.45 0.06
N VAL A 139 2.50 -16.56 -0.14
CA VAL A 139 3.58 -16.64 -1.15
C VAL A 139 3.17 -17.69 -2.17
N GLU A 140 3.08 -17.27 -3.43
CA GLU A 140 2.67 -18.15 -4.52
C GLU A 140 3.38 -17.72 -5.81
N ALA A 141 4.03 -18.66 -6.46
CA ALA A 141 4.70 -18.44 -7.74
C ALA A 141 5.67 -17.24 -7.74
N GLY A 142 6.42 -17.06 -6.66
CA GLY A 142 7.39 -15.97 -6.53
C GLY A 142 6.78 -14.61 -6.23
N VAL A 143 5.50 -14.57 -5.85
CA VAL A 143 4.79 -13.34 -5.47
C VAL A 143 4.33 -13.45 -4.03
N CYS A 144 4.65 -12.43 -3.25
CA CYS A 144 4.15 -12.27 -1.89
C CYS A 144 2.96 -11.31 -1.90
N THR A 145 1.87 -11.71 -1.29
CA THR A 145 0.69 -10.86 -1.11
C THR A 145 0.40 -10.73 0.37
N ALA A 146 0.36 -9.49 0.85
CA ALA A 146 -0.11 -9.15 2.19
C ALA A 146 -1.57 -8.73 2.08
N CYS A 147 -2.44 -9.36 2.84
CA CYS A 147 -3.87 -9.07 2.85
C CYS A 147 -4.32 -8.69 4.25
N VAL A 148 -4.99 -7.56 4.38
CA VAL A 148 -5.54 -7.06 5.63
C VAL A 148 -7.05 -6.90 5.47
N ILE A 149 -7.81 -7.52 6.37
CA ILE A 149 -9.26 -7.42 6.38
C ILE A 149 -9.65 -6.68 7.66
N LEU A 150 -10.41 -5.61 7.52
CA LEU A 150 -10.90 -4.81 8.64
C LEU A 150 -12.42 -4.89 8.72
N ASN A 151 -12.95 -4.94 9.92
CA ASN A 151 -14.39 -4.95 10.20
C ASN A 151 -14.75 -3.70 11.02
N PRO A 152 -14.77 -2.53 10.39
CA PRO A 152 -15.05 -1.29 11.09
C PRO A 152 -16.49 -1.15 11.58
#